data_3058918a7af306d6bc227daec39bb968
#
_entry.id   3058918a7af306d6bc227daec39bb968
#
_cell.length_a   1.000
_cell.length_b   1.000
_cell.length_c   1.000
_cell.angle_alpha   90.00
_cell.angle_beta   90.00
_cell.angle_gamma   90.00
#
_symmetry.space_group_name_H-M   'P 1'
#
loop_
_entity.id
_entity.type
_entity.pdbx_description
1 polymer ?
#
loop_
_entity_poly.entity_id
_entity_poly.type
_entity_poly.pdbx_seq_one_letter_code
_entity_poly.pdbx_strand_id
1 'polypeptide(L)'
;MDLNEWIGKSVSKRDTMAPEQLRRFEVMLNHRADTIGEGDTLTLCSHWAYFTPVLPQSELTVQGYSRHNDLLPPLDPSSRLWLGGRLQFKNELMAGTSATRHTTVVDIKAEGDENQ
;
A
#
# COMPACT_ATOMS: atom_id res chain seq x y z
N MET A 1 22.17 -6.96 -12.61
CA MET A 1 21.40 -7.15 -11.36
C MET A 1 20.60 -8.43 -11.48
N ASP A 2 20.73 -9.29 -10.47
CA ASP A 2 19.97 -10.53 -10.47
C ASP A 2 18.62 -10.30 -9.79
N LEU A 3 17.57 -10.29 -10.57
CA LEU A 3 16.22 -10.06 -10.06
C LEU A 3 15.73 -11.20 -9.18
N ASN A 4 16.28 -12.38 -9.33
CA ASN A 4 15.88 -13.53 -8.51
C ASN A 4 16.19 -13.33 -7.03
N GLU A 5 17.13 -12.47 -6.71
CA GLU A 5 17.45 -12.14 -5.32
C GLU A 5 16.31 -11.42 -4.61
N TRP A 6 15.39 -10.84 -5.37
CA TRP A 6 14.28 -10.09 -4.80
C TRP A 6 13.05 -10.94 -4.58
N ILE A 7 12.99 -12.12 -5.19
CA ILE A 7 11.85 -13.02 -5.02
C ILE A 7 11.87 -13.58 -3.60
N GLY A 8 10.73 -13.53 -2.93
CA GLY A 8 10.59 -13.99 -1.56
C GLY A 8 10.87 -12.93 -0.51
N LYS A 9 11.33 -11.77 -0.89
CA LYS A 9 11.50 -10.69 0.08
C LYS A 9 10.16 -10.28 0.65
N SER A 10 10.15 -10.01 1.95
CA SER A 10 8.92 -9.72 2.66
C SER A 10 9.14 -8.56 3.62
N VAL A 11 8.11 -7.75 3.78
CA VAL A 11 8.08 -6.63 4.73
C VAL A 11 6.76 -6.67 5.46
N SER A 12 6.79 -6.43 6.76
CA SER A 12 5.60 -6.32 7.59
C SER A 12 5.52 -4.94 8.20
N LYS A 13 4.33 -4.37 8.19
CA LYS A 13 4.06 -3.08 8.84
C LYS A 13 2.82 -3.20 9.71
N ARG A 14 2.87 -2.59 10.88
CA ARG A 14 1.71 -2.46 11.75
C ARG A 14 1.14 -1.06 11.65
N ASP A 15 -0.15 -0.97 11.75
CA ASP A 15 -0.84 0.30 11.87
C ASP A 15 -2.08 0.12 12.73
N THR A 16 -2.52 1.20 13.34
CA THR A 16 -3.79 1.24 14.02
C THR A 16 -4.83 1.70 13.02
N MET A 17 -5.94 0.97 12.94
CA MET A 17 -7.01 1.35 12.01
C MET A 17 -7.79 2.52 12.59
N ALA A 18 -7.17 3.69 12.70
CA ALA A 18 -7.74 4.85 13.35
C ALA A 18 -9.03 5.30 12.68
N PRO A 19 -10.12 5.54 13.44
CA PRO A 19 -11.38 5.97 12.84
C PRO A 19 -11.26 7.27 12.05
N GLU A 20 -10.40 8.19 12.46
CA GLU A 20 -10.22 9.46 11.74
C GLU A 20 -9.74 9.24 10.32
N GLN A 21 -8.84 8.29 10.12
CA GLN A 21 -8.34 7.98 8.79
C GLN A 21 -9.45 7.40 7.91
N LEU A 22 -10.32 6.57 8.49
CA LEU A 22 -11.47 6.04 7.77
C LEU A 22 -12.44 7.15 7.38
N ARG A 23 -12.68 8.09 8.30
CA ARG A 23 -13.56 9.24 8.00
C ARG A 23 -13.04 10.04 6.83
N ARG A 24 -11.73 10.29 6.77
CA ARG A 24 -11.10 11.02 5.66
C ARG A 24 -11.25 10.29 4.34
N PHE A 25 -11.13 8.97 4.37
CA PHE A 25 -11.32 8.14 3.18
C PHE A 25 -12.77 8.21 2.69
N GLU A 26 -13.73 8.12 3.60
CA GLU A 26 -15.14 8.11 3.26
C GLU A 26 -15.61 9.46 2.68
N VAL A 27 -15.18 10.57 3.26
CA VAL A 27 -15.58 11.88 2.74
C VAL A 27 -14.94 12.15 1.37
N MET A 28 -13.78 11.59 1.12
CA MET A 28 -13.18 11.68 -0.21
C MET A 28 -14.06 11.02 -1.27
N LEU A 29 -14.79 9.99 -0.88
CA LEU A 29 -15.72 9.28 -1.75
C LEU A 29 -17.13 9.88 -1.74
N ASN A 30 -17.28 11.04 -1.13
CA ASN A 30 -18.58 11.74 -0.99
C ASN A 30 -19.57 10.98 -0.11
N HIS A 31 -19.07 10.24 0.89
CA HIS A 31 -19.89 9.58 1.88
C HIS A 31 -19.96 10.40 3.16
N ARG A 32 -21.04 10.22 3.92
CA ARG A 32 -21.12 10.80 5.25
C ARG A 32 -20.25 9.99 6.20
N ALA A 33 -19.55 10.69 7.08
CA ALA A 33 -18.59 10.04 7.96
C ALA A 33 -18.71 10.49 9.42
N ASP A 34 -19.68 11.28 9.73
CA ASP A 34 -19.85 11.90 11.05
C ASP A 34 -20.18 10.86 12.15
N THR A 35 -20.69 9.70 11.77
CA THR A 35 -21.06 8.64 12.72
C THR A 35 -20.02 7.53 12.83
N ILE A 36 -18.94 7.61 12.07
CA ILE A 36 -17.91 6.56 12.08
C ILE A 36 -17.07 6.68 13.35
N GLY A 37 -16.91 5.57 14.05
CA GLY A 37 -16.11 5.49 15.25
C GLY A 37 -15.50 4.13 15.45
N GLU A 38 -14.90 3.91 16.61
CA GLU A 38 -14.29 2.63 16.95
C GLU A 38 -15.32 1.50 16.88
N GLY A 39 -14.90 0.36 16.37
CA GLY A 39 -15.76 -0.80 16.22
C GLY A 39 -16.54 -0.86 14.92
N ASP A 40 -16.56 0.22 14.15
CA ASP A 40 -17.20 0.18 12.86
C ASP A 40 -16.35 -0.58 11.85
N THR A 41 -17.02 -1.31 10.96
CA THR A 41 -16.35 -2.07 9.92
C THR A 41 -15.74 -1.13 8.91
N LEU A 42 -14.49 -1.38 8.53
CA LEU A 42 -13.84 -0.64 7.47
C LEU A 42 -14.48 -0.97 6.12
N THR A 43 -14.73 0.07 5.34
CA THR A 43 -15.17 -0.07 3.96
C THR A 43 -14.15 -0.88 3.17
N LEU A 44 -14.62 -1.68 2.22
CA LEU A 44 -13.71 -2.44 1.37
C LEU A 44 -12.77 -1.50 0.64
N CYS A 45 -11.51 -1.87 0.60
CA CYS A 45 -10.40 -1.09 0.03
C CYS A 45 -9.99 0.13 0.85
N SER A 46 -10.66 0.48 1.93
CA SER A 46 -10.23 1.60 2.77
C SER A 46 -8.91 1.30 3.49
N HIS A 47 -8.51 0.03 3.57
CA HIS A 47 -7.20 -0.34 4.11
C HIS A 47 -6.06 0.32 3.34
N TRP A 48 -6.28 0.73 2.10
CA TRP A 48 -5.28 1.45 1.32
C TRP A 48 -4.95 2.84 1.89
N ALA A 49 -5.81 3.38 2.74
CA ALA A 49 -5.56 4.65 3.41
C ALA A 49 -4.62 4.51 4.61
N TYR A 50 -4.31 3.28 4.99
CA TYR A 50 -3.46 2.97 6.13
C TYR A 50 -2.08 2.48 5.66
N PHE A 51 -1.18 2.31 6.60
CA PHE A 51 0.18 1.82 6.34
C PHE A 51 0.99 2.74 5.43
N THR A 52 0.64 4.02 5.40
CA THR A 52 1.33 4.98 4.54
C THR A 52 2.70 5.31 5.12
N PRO A 53 3.72 5.44 4.27
CA PRO A 53 5.03 5.83 4.76
C PRO A 53 5.03 7.29 5.22
N VAL A 54 5.83 7.56 6.23
CA VAL A 54 6.03 8.92 6.73
C VAL A 54 7.46 9.32 6.36
N LEU A 55 7.59 10.09 5.28
CA LEU A 55 8.89 10.43 4.72
C LEU A 55 8.98 11.92 4.46
N PRO A 56 10.18 12.52 4.64
CA PRO A 56 10.39 13.91 4.24
C PRO A 56 10.27 14.03 2.71
N GLN A 57 9.90 15.21 2.28
CA GLN A 57 9.68 15.48 0.86
C GLN A 57 10.91 15.14 0.01
N SER A 58 12.11 15.32 0.57
CA SER A 58 13.35 15.01 -0.14
C SER A 58 13.50 13.55 -0.51
N GLU A 59 12.74 12.67 0.14
CA GLU A 59 12.77 11.24 -0.14
C GLU A 59 11.62 10.79 -1.04
N LEU A 60 10.90 11.74 -1.62
CA LEU A 60 9.81 11.45 -2.55
C LEU A 60 10.21 11.79 -3.98
N THR A 61 9.61 11.08 -4.92
CA THR A 61 9.74 11.42 -6.34
C THR A 61 8.85 12.60 -6.69
N VAL A 62 8.97 13.10 -7.91
CA VAL A 62 8.13 14.19 -8.40
C VAL A 62 6.64 13.80 -8.32
N GLN A 63 6.33 12.53 -8.52
CA GLN A 63 4.96 12.04 -8.46
C GLN A 63 4.48 11.75 -7.03
N GLY A 64 5.34 11.90 -6.04
CA GLY A 64 4.99 11.66 -4.66
C GLY A 64 5.22 10.24 -4.17
N TYR A 65 5.86 9.40 -4.96
CA TYR A 65 6.23 8.06 -4.53
C TYR A 65 7.51 8.09 -3.69
N SER A 66 7.66 7.11 -2.82
CA SER A 66 8.92 6.92 -2.11
C SER A 66 10.05 6.62 -3.10
N ARG A 67 11.19 7.29 -2.92
CA ARG A 67 12.37 7.03 -3.75
C ARG A 67 12.97 5.67 -3.51
N HIS A 68 12.80 5.16 -2.30
CA HIS A 68 13.38 3.88 -1.90
C HIS A 68 12.27 2.90 -1.57
N ASN A 69 12.47 1.66 -1.95
CA ASN A 69 11.52 0.61 -1.66
C ASN A 69 12.32 -0.64 -1.29
N ASP A 70 12.02 -1.19 -0.11
CA ASP A 70 12.74 -2.34 0.39
C ASP A 70 12.40 -3.64 -0.35
N LEU A 71 11.33 -3.64 -1.13
CA LEU A 71 10.84 -4.84 -1.79
C LEU A 71 11.15 -4.89 -3.28
N LEU A 72 11.42 -3.75 -3.89
CA LEU A 72 11.63 -3.70 -5.33
C LEU A 72 13.08 -3.34 -5.62
N PRO A 73 13.63 -3.88 -6.72
CA PRO A 73 14.97 -3.50 -7.13
C PRO A 73 15.03 -2.00 -7.45
N PRO A 74 16.23 -1.41 -7.43
CA PRO A 74 16.39 0.03 -7.61
C PRO A 74 16.17 0.44 -9.07
N LEU A 75 14.91 0.42 -9.47
CA LEU A 75 14.47 0.85 -10.79
C LEU A 75 13.93 2.28 -10.69
N ASP A 76 13.82 2.93 -11.84
CA ASP A 76 13.27 4.27 -11.88
C ASP A 76 11.78 4.24 -11.49
N PRO A 77 11.41 4.79 -10.34
CA PRO A 77 10.03 4.74 -9.90
C PRO A 77 9.08 5.59 -10.74
N SER A 78 9.59 6.50 -11.54
CA SER A 78 8.74 7.32 -12.40
C SER A 78 8.18 6.53 -13.58
N SER A 79 8.73 5.34 -13.83
CA SER A 79 8.32 4.47 -14.94
C SER A 79 7.32 3.40 -14.53
N ARG A 80 6.79 3.48 -13.31
CA ARG A 80 5.87 2.46 -12.82
C ARG A 80 4.53 2.52 -13.53
N LEU A 81 4.03 1.34 -13.85
CA LEU A 81 2.71 1.18 -14.43
C LEU A 81 1.98 0.05 -13.72
N TRP A 82 0.78 0.33 -13.24
CA TRP A 82 -0.06 -0.68 -12.62
C TRP A 82 -0.76 -1.48 -13.72
N LEU A 83 -0.54 -2.79 -13.74
CA LEU A 83 -1.12 -3.66 -14.77
C LEU A 83 -2.35 -4.40 -14.30
N GLY A 84 -2.49 -4.61 -13.00
CA GLY A 84 -3.67 -5.28 -12.49
C GLY A 84 -3.44 -5.87 -11.13
N GLY A 85 -4.51 -6.45 -10.57
CA GLY A 85 -4.45 -7.06 -9.27
C GLY A 85 -5.66 -7.90 -8.97
N ARG A 86 -5.63 -8.58 -7.84
CA ARG A 86 -6.74 -9.37 -7.32
C ARG A 86 -6.87 -9.10 -5.84
N LEU A 87 -8.10 -8.90 -5.40
CA LEU A 87 -8.40 -8.69 -3.99
C LEU A 87 -9.37 -9.77 -3.51
N GLN A 88 -9.10 -10.29 -2.33
CA GLN A 88 -9.99 -11.22 -1.65
C GLN A 88 -10.22 -10.71 -0.23
N PHE A 89 -11.47 -10.50 0.13
CA PHE A 89 -11.86 -10.02 1.45
C PHE A 89 -12.42 -11.20 2.23
N LYS A 90 -11.64 -11.73 3.15
CA LYS A 90 -12.01 -12.93 3.91
C LYS A 90 -12.70 -12.60 5.23
N ASN A 91 -12.27 -11.52 5.87
CA ASN A 91 -12.82 -11.07 7.15
C ASN A 91 -12.89 -9.56 7.14
N GLU A 92 -13.72 -9.02 8.02
CA GLU A 92 -13.84 -7.57 8.16
C GLU A 92 -12.73 -7.01 9.03
N LEU A 93 -12.25 -5.83 8.68
CA LEU A 93 -11.38 -5.04 9.54
C LEU A 93 -12.23 -4.03 10.28
N MET A 94 -11.88 -3.79 11.54
CA MET A 94 -12.63 -2.89 12.40
C MET A 94 -11.83 -1.64 12.73
N ALA A 95 -12.46 -0.49 12.67
CA ALA A 95 -11.84 0.75 13.08
C ALA A 95 -11.46 0.69 14.57
N GLY A 96 -10.28 1.18 14.90
CA GLY A 96 -9.77 1.18 16.27
C GLY A 96 -8.91 0.00 16.63
N THR A 97 -8.84 -1.04 15.78
CA THR A 97 -8.00 -2.21 16.04
C THR A 97 -6.66 -2.06 15.34
N SER A 98 -5.66 -2.77 15.86
CA SER A 98 -4.37 -2.86 15.19
C SER A 98 -4.40 -3.93 14.11
N ALA A 99 -3.72 -3.67 13.01
CA ALA A 99 -3.58 -4.64 11.93
C ALA A 99 -2.14 -4.66 11.44
N THR A 100 -1.75 -5.76 10.84
CA THR A 100 -0.42 -5.91 10.26
C THR A 100 -0.57 -6.21 8.78
N ARG A 101 0.16 -5.46 7.97
CA ARG A 101 0.24 -5.73 6.54
C ARG A 101 1.52 -6.51 6.25
N HIS A 102 1.36 -7.65 5.61
CA HIS A 102 2.49 -8.44 5.11
C HIS A 102 2.55 -8.31 3.60
N THR A 103 3.70 -7.92 3.09
CA THR A 103 3.92 -7.80 1.66
C THR A 103 5.09 -8.68 1.27
N THR A 104 4.90 -9.51 0.27
CA THR A 104 5.94 -10.44 -0.20
C THR A 104 6.04 -10.36 -1.72
N VAL A 105 7.26 -10.31 -2.21
CA VAL A 105 7.53 -10.40 -3.64
C VAL A 105 7.40 -11.87 -4.05
N VAL A 106 6.34 -12.18 -4.80
CA VAL A 106 6.07 -13.55 -5.23
C VAL A 106 6.89 -13.90 -6.47
N ASP A 107 6.98 -12.98 -7.40
CA ASP A 107 7.73 -13.19 -8.62
C ASP A 107 8.14 -11.84 -9.21
N ILE A 108 9.21 -11.88 -10.00
CA ILE A 108 9.68 -10.70 -10.71
C ILE A 108 10.36 -11.18 -11.99
N LYS A 109 9.99 -10.60 -13.12
CA LYS A 109 10.51 -10.98 -14.42
C LYS A 109 11.00 -9.77 -15.16
N ALA A 110 12.16 -9.89 -15.75
CA ALA A 110 12.61 -8.93 -16.73
C ALA A 110 12.08 -9.40 -18.08
N GLU A 111 11.14 -8.64 -18.63
CA GLU A 111 10.67 -8.96 -19.96
C GLU A 111 11.59 -8.33 -20.95
N GLY A 112 12.04 -9.19 -21.63
CA GLY A 112 12.71 -9.05 -22.44
C GLY A 112 13.47 -8.56 -23.34
N ASP A 113 13.38 -7.69 -23.67
CA ASP A 113 14.34 -7.32 -24.61
C ASP A 113 15.13 -6.16 -24.13
N GLU A 114 16.18 -6.02 -24.79
CA GLU A 114 17.17 -5.00 -24.57
C GLU A 114 16.63 -3.61 -24.86
N ASN A 115 15.43 -3.50 -25.37
CA ASN A 115 14.82 -2.20 -25.65
C ASN A 115 14.05 -1.65 -24.47
N GLN A 116 14.05 -2.37 -23.41
CA GLN A 116 13.33 -1.93 -22.22
C GLN A 116 14.19 -1.17 -21.26
#